data_f98cad48e0807a058f572dc7a7b0f385
#
_entry.id   f98cad48e0807a058f572dc7a7b0f385
#
_cell.length_a   1.000
_cell.length_b   1.000
_cell.length_c   1.000
_cell.angle_alpha   90.00
_cell.angle_beta   90.00
_cell.angle_gamma   90.00
#
_symmetry.space_group_name_H-M   'P 1'
#
loop_
_entity.id
_entity.type
_entity.pdbx_description
1 polymer ?
#
loop_
_entity_poly.entity_id
_entity_poly.type
_entity_poly.pdbx_seq_one_letter_code
_entity_poly.pdbx_strand_id
1 'polypeptide(L)'
;MISSGTSLARESRIQRRFAQFAFAAMLLAAAFAHGAEPGSPAIALPPAPGPATGLADSAGLRATVFGTPPQDIAPMPSRVPLAEINIALPWARPVPDVFWFDRKLRVWFSAQDKPAPLAIVISGTGSDGNTAKLSVLRGALYGAGYHVLTMPSPTFPGFIVAASSTGVAGDLGQDGRDLYAAMQQIVARLPRKVKITDIDVLGYSLGGANAAVVKSIDAKEGKLKIHRVVMIDPPVSLFSSIGRLDKLFAVSIGTGDDAIENLYRRLYAELANLYRASDRVQIDEDFLLGAAAAALKTDAEFSAAIALSFRIDLVNVFFAGDLYAGTGVVVDPKHPPKVGDSLEETERILRAKPFAEYFTKVFAPYYLKHRLNSTPASLIADNNLQSIGESLRNDPDYYAQTNSNDLILDKQELAWLKDTLGTRIVVYDHGGHLGNIGERQQVSDMLDMLAGRWPGAAR
;
A
#
# COMPACT_ATOMS: atom_id res chain seq x y z
N MET A 1 19.77 39.62 9.90
CA MET A 1 18.89 38.83 10.76
C MET A 1 18.12 37.80 9.89
N ILE A 2 18.78 36.76 9.45
CA ILE A 2 18.13 35.59 8.77
C ILE A 2 18.96 34.35 9.19
N SER A 3 18.63 33.71 10.31
CA SER A 3 19.25 32.44 10.69
C SER A 3 18.46 31.56 11.66
N SER A 4 17.15 31.83 11.89
CA SER A 4 16.34 31.02 12.82
C SER A 4 15.33 30.07 12.18
N GLY A 5 15.16 30.11 10.86
CA GLY A 5 14.18 29.26 10.17
C GLY A 5 14.65 27.85 9.83
N THR A 6 15.95 27.62 9.74
CA THR A 6 16.54 26.33 9.31
C THR A 6 16.70 25.32 10.45
N SER A 7 16.82 25.77 11.71
CA SER A 7 16.95 24.89 12.88
C SER A 7 15.63 24.20 13.24
N LEU A 8 14.53 24.93 13.31
CA LEU A 8 13.21 24.39 13.65
C LEU A 8 12.68 23.40 12.58
N ALA A 9 12.99 23.64 11.29
CA ALA A 9 12.62 22.72 10.22
C ALA A 9 13.48 21.43 10.24
N ARG A 10 14.70 21.49 10.75
CA ARG A 10 15.59 20.35 10.89
C ARG A 10 15.23 19.49 12.11
N GLU A 11 14.90 20.13 13.23
CA GLU A 11 14.40 19.43 14.43
C GLU A 11 13.03 18.77 14.20
N SER A 12 12.12 19.42 13.47
CA SER A 12 10.84 18.80 13.13
C SER A 12 10.98 17.60 12.18
N ARG A 13 11.98 17.57 11.28
CA ARG A 13 12.27 16.42 10.42
C ARG A 13 12.90 15.26 11.20
N ILE A 14 13.76 15.56 12.16
CA ILE A 14 14.38 14.56 13.02
C ILE A 14 13.31 13.97 13.96
N GLN A 15 12.48 14.80 14.57
CA GLN A 15 11.40 14.34 15.43
C GLN A 15 10.32 13.56 14.68
N ARG A 16 10.00 13.92 13.42
CA ARG A 16 9.05 13.16 12.58
C ARG A 16 9.63 11.83 12.08
N ARG A 17 10.92 11.78 11.75
CA ARG A 17 11.60 10.51 11.45
C ARG A 17 11.72 9.65 12.71
N PHE A 18 11.99 10.23 13.88
CA PHE A 18 11.92 9.53 15.15
C PHE A 18 10.51 9.08 15.50
N ALA A 19 9.44 9.81 15.17
CA ALA A 19 8.06 9.36 15.38
C ALA A 19 7.68 8.23 14.40
N GLN A 20 8.12 8.25 13.16
CA GLN A 20 7.91 7.15 12.19
C GLN A 20 8.80 5.93 12.53
N PHE A 21 10.03 6.16 12.98
CA PHE A 21 10.91 5.12 13.50
C PHE A 21 10.52 4.68 14.93
N ALA A 22 10.01 5.59 15.77
CA ALA A 22 9.49 5.23 17.08
C ALA A 22 8.16 4.49 16.96
N PHE A 23 7.31 4.76 15.98
CA PHE A 23 6.13 3.95 15.71
C PHE A 23 6.53 2.56 15.17
N ALA A 24 7.49 2.44 14.27
CA ALA A 24 8.09 1.16 13.89
C ALA A 24 8.91 0.52 15.04
N ALA A 25 9.52 1.31 15.92
CA ALA A 25 10.31 0.85 17.07
C ALA A 25 9.53 0.80 18.39
N MET A 26 8.41 1.55 18.57
CA MET A 26 7.43 1.35 19.64
C MET A 26 6.56 0.12 19.43
N LEU A 27 6.37 -0.29 18.18
CA LEU A 27 5.88 -1.63 17.83
C LEU A 27 6.73 -2.73 18.47
N LEU A 28 7.86 -2.37 19.00
CA LEU A 28 8.93 -3.20 19.51
C LEU A 28 8.99 -3.31 21.05
N ALA A 29 8.37 -2.48 21.82
CA ALA A 29 8.70 -2.32 23.24
C ALA A 29 7.68 -2.82 24.26
N ALA A 30 6.49 -3.28 23.88
CA ALA A 30 5.45 -3.51 24.87
C ALA A 30 4.87 -4.92 24.89
N ALA A 31 5.24 -5.66 25.91
CA ALA A 31 4.57 -6.87 26.37
C ALA A 31 3.95 -6.60 27.74
N PHE A 32 2.65 -6.90 27.90
CA PHE A 32 2.02 -7.59 29.04
C PHE A 32 0.51 -7.28 29.21
N ALA A 33 -0.26 -8.36 29.19
CA ALA A 33 -1.44 -8.77 30.00
C ALA A 33 -2.87 -8.27 29.72
N HIS A 34 -3.73 -9.24 29.39
CA HIS A 34 -5.08 -9.64 29.81
C HIS A 34 -6.37 -9.00 29.25
N GLY A 35 -7.23 -9.89 28.75
CA GLY A 35 -8.67 -9.95 29.00
C GLY A 35 -9.63 -9.57 27.86
N ALA A 36 -10.37 -10.56 27.32
CA ALA A 36 -11.45 -10.39 26.34
C ALA A 36 -12.83 -10.55 26.99
N GLU A 37 -13.83 -9.81 26.46
CA GLU A 37 -15.26 -10.03 26.70
C GLU A 37 -16.06 -10.05 25.38
N PRO A 38 -17.19 -10.74 25.29
CA PRO A 38 -17.82 -11.12 24.02
C PRO A 38 -19.10 -10.33 23.68
N GLY A 39 -19.44 -10.26 22.36
CA GLY A 39 -20.80 -10.17 21.92
C GLY A 39 -21.18 -9.17 20.86
N SER A 40 -21.14 -9.61 19.58
CA SER A 40 -21.99 -9.08 18.49
C SER A 40 -22.31 -10.22 17.51
N PRO A 41 -23.48 -10.24 16.83
CA PRO A 41 -23.85 -11.34 15.93
C PRO A 41 -22.81 -11.49 14.82
N ALA A 42 -22.32 -12.72 14.67
CA ALA A 42 -21.30 -13.06 13.67
C ALA A 42 -21.88 -12.87 12.23
N ILE A 43 -21.27 -11.98 11.46
CA ILE A 43 -21.50 -11.92 10.02
C ILE A 43 -20.89 -13.19 9.42
N ALA A 44 -21.71 -14.04 8.76
CA ALA A 44 -21.23 -15.23 8.09
C ALA A 44 -20.32 -14.83 6.92
N LEU A 45 -19.05 -15.24 6.99
CA LEU A 45 -18.09 -15.09 5.90
C LEU A 45 -18.30 -16.22 4.88
N PRO A 46 -18.10 -15.94 3.57
CA PRO A 46 -17.90 -17.03 2.62
C PRO A 46 -16.71 -17.89 3.05
N PRO A 47 -16.68 -19.19 2.67
CA PRO A 47 -15.57 -20.06 3.02
C PRO A 47 -14.26 -19.41 2.58
N ALA A 48 -13.24 -19.47 3.45
CA ALA A 48 -11.92 -18.98 3.14
C ALA A 48 -11.45 -19.60 1.81
N PRO A 49 -10.77 -18.84 0.94
CA PRO A 49 -10.21 -19.40 -0.28
C PRO A 49 -9.43 -20.68 0.05
N GLY A 50 -9.55 -21.68 -0.81
CA GLY A 50 -8.97 -23.02 -0.62
C GLY A 50 -7.48 -23.00 -0.23
N PRO A 51 -6.83 -24.15 -0.03
CA PRO A 51 -5.46 -24.18 0.43
C PRO A 51 -4.63 -23.21 -0.40
N ALA A 52 -3.78 -22.44 0.27
CA ALA A 52 -2.78 -21.62 -0.39
C ALA A 52 -1.74 -22.55 -1.06
N THR A 53 -2.19 -23.32 -2.05
CA THR A 53 -1.35 -23.78 -3.13
C THR A 53 -1.09 -22.53 -3.96
N GLY A 54 -0.43 -21.57 -3.29
CA GLY A 54 -0.06 -20.33 -3.88
C GLY A 54 0.79 -20.59 -5.09
N LEU A 55 0.66 -19.73 -6.08
CA LEU A 55 1.56 -19.69 -7.23
C LEU A 55 3.01 -19.44 -6.78
N ALA A 56 3.22 -18.92 -5.57
CA ALA A 56 4.52 -18.61 -5.01
C ALA A 56 5.31 -19.91 -4.71
N ASP A 57 6.40 -20.06 -5.42
CA ASP A 57 7.46 -20.99 -5.11
C ASP A 57 8.52 -20.34 -4.22
N SER A 58 9.55 -21.10 -3.83
CA SER A 58 10.68 -20.60 -3.03
C SER A 58 11.33 -19.36 -3.66
N ALA A 59 11.48 -19.33 -4.98
CA ALA A 59 12.06 -18.20 -5.71
C ALA A 59 11.15 -16.96 -5.61
N GLY A 60 9.83 -17.13 -5.75
CA GLY A 60 8.85 -16.06 -5.61
C GLY A 60 8.80 -15.47 -4.21
N LEU A 61 8.86 -16.31 -3.16
CA LEU A 61 8.92 -15.83 -1.77
C LEU A 61 10.19 -15.01 -1.53
N ARG A 62 11.35 -15.49 -1.99
CA ARG A 62 12.62 -14.74 -1.86
C ARG A 62 12.57 -13.41 -2.62
N ALA A 63 12.10 -13.42 -3.86
CA ALA A 63 11.99 -12.21 -4.68
C ALA A 63 11.07 -11.17 -4.01
N THR A 64 9.94 -11.60 -3.44
CA THR A 64 9.02 -10.73 -2.71
C THR A 64 9.70 -10.03 -1.53
N VAL A 65 10.56 -10.75 -0.78
CA VAL A 65 11.27 -10.20 0.39
C VAL A 65 12.40 -9.28 0.00
N PHE A 66 13.26 -9.70 -0.95
CA PHE A 66 14.51 -9.00 -1.24
C PHE A 66 14.41 -8.02 -2.40
N GLY A 67 13.35 -8.10 -3.21
CA GLY A 67 13.19 -7.25 -4.38
C GLY A 67 14.17 -7.59 -5.51
N THR A 68 14.34 -6.65 -6.41
CA THR A 68 15.23 -6.78 -7.57
C THR A 68 16.70 -6.72 -7.14
N PRO A 69 17.52 -7.72 -7.51
CA PRO A 69 18.94 -7.70 -7.22
C PRO A 69 19.62 -6.46 -7.82
N PRO A 70 20.60 -5.84 -7.14
CA PRO A 70 21.23 -4.58 -7.58
C PRO A 70 21.78 -4.60 -9.02
N GLN A 71 22.32 -5.74 -9.48
CA GLN A 71 22.86 -5.89 -10.83
C GLN A 71 21.79 -5.94 -11.93
N ASP A 72 20.54 -6.25 -11.56
CA ASP A 72 19.40 -6.41 -12.47
C ASP A 72 18.52 -5.16 -12.54
N ILE A 73 18.75 -4.20 -11.62
CA ILE A 73 18.03 -2.93 -11.58
C ILE A 73 18.25 -2.17 -12.90
N ALA A 74 17.17 -1.62 -13.44
CA ALA A 74 17.21 -0.75 -14.61
C ALA A 74 18.10 0.48 -14.37
N PRO A 75 18.80 1.01 -15.39
CA PRO A 75 19.57 2.23 -15.25
C PRO A 75 18.70 3.40 -14.80
N MET A 76 19.13 4.09 -13.74
CA MET A 76 18.40 5.23 -13.16
C MET A 76 19.23 6.51 -13.29
N PRO A 77 18.59 7.69 -13.39
CA PRO A 77 19.30 8.96 -13.30
C PRO A 77 20.03 9.06 -11.94
N SER A 78 21.26 9.56 -11.96
CA SER A 78 22.07 9.76 -10.74
C SER A 78 21.44 10.75 -9.76
N ARG A 79 20.53 11.60 -10.25
CA ARG A 79 19.81 12.58 -9.43
C ARG A 79 18.37 12.75 -9.94
N VAL A 80 17.41 12.54 -9.05
CA VAL A 80 16.00 12.85 -9.27
C VAL A 80 15.59 13.91 -8.25
N PRO A 81 15.15 15.11 -8.67
CA PRO A 81 14.68 16.14 -7.74
C PRO A 81 13.45 15.60 -7.00
N LEU A 82 13.32 15.90 -5.72
CA LEU A 82 12.20 15.46 -4.91
C LEU A 82 11.70 16.60 -4.02
N ALA A 83 10.45 16.98 -4.19
CA ALA A 83 9.75 17.93 -3.36
C ALA A 83 8.63 17.26 -2.58
N GLU A 84 8.55 17.51 -1.29
CA GLU A 84 7.40 17.13 -0.46
C GLU A 84 6.32 18.21 -0.60
N ILE A 85 5.10 17.81 -0.90
CA ILE A 85 3.92 18.67 -0.95
C ILE A 85 2.95 18.24 0.13
N ASN A 86 2.59 19.17 1.01
CA ASN A 86 1.59 18.98 2.05
C ASN A 86 0.33 19.78 1.71
N ILE A 87 -0.77 19.08 1.46
CA ILE A 87 -2.01 19.68 1.01
C ILE A 87 -3.17 19.46 2.00
N ALA A 88 -3.83 20.53 2.41
CA ALA A 88 -5.10 20.45 3.12
C ALA A 88 -6.23 20.27 2.10
N LEU A 89 -7.02 19.21 2.26
CA LEU A 89 -8.15 18.93 1.38
C LEU A 89 -9.43 19.59 1.94
N PRO A 90 -10.33 20.10 1.08
CA PRO A 90 -11.47 20.91 1.53
C PRO A 90 -12.55 20.09 2.25
N TRP A 91 -12.50 18.75 2.16
CA TRP A 91 -13.43 17.84 2.84
C TRP A 91 -12.85 17.19 4.08
N ALA A 92 -11.72 17.69 4.57
CA ALA A 92 -11.06 17.13 5.75
C ALA A 92 -12.04 17.03 6.92
N ARG A 93 -12.09 15.84 7.49
CA ARG A 93 -12.88 15.52 8.69
C ARG A 93 -12.16 15.99 9.95
N PRO A 94 -12.83 16.03 11.10
CA PRO A 94 -12.15 16.21 12.37
C PRO A 94 -11.05 15.17 12.52
N VAL A 95 -9.84 15.62 12.81
CA VAL A 95 -8.67 14.76 13.00
C VAL A 95 -8.61 14.34 14.45
N PRO A 96 -8.65 13.02 14.75
CA PRO A 96 -8.47 12.52 16.10
C PRO A 96 -7.14 12.98 16.70
N ASP A 97 -7.11 13.28 18.00
CA ASP A 97 -5.93 13.84 18.66
C ASP A 97 -4.67 13.00 18.45
N VAL A 98 -4.81 11.68 18.46
CA VAL A 98 -3.69 10.74 18.23
C VAL A 98 -3.05 10.89 16.84
N PHE A 99 -3.78 11.40 15.85
CA PHE A 99 -3.30 11.66 14.48
C PHE A 99 -3.01 13.14 14.22
N TRP A 100 -2.74 13.95 15.22
CA TRP A 100 -2.53 15.38 15.11
C TRP A 100 -1.52 15.81 14.03
N PHE A 101 -0.58 14.94 13.65
CA PHE A 101 0.46 15.17 12.66
C PHE A 101 0.00 14.89 11.22
N ASP A 102 -1.13 14.19 11.00
CA ASP A 102 -1.66 13.79 9.68
C ASP A 102 -2.79 14.68 9.17
N ARG A 103 -2.83 15.95 9.59
CA ARG A 103 -3.86 16.93 9.17
C ARG A 103 -3.81 17.30 7.69
N LYS A 104 -2.71 17.01 7.00
CA LYS A 104 -2.49 17.31 5.58
C LYS A 104 -2.04 16.07 4.86
N LEU A 105 -2.61 15.85 3.68
CA LEU A 105 -2.13 14.82 2.79
C LEU A 105 -0.72 15.16 2.32
N ARG A 106 0.21 14.23 2.51
CA ARG A 106 1.60 14.34 2.05
C ARG A 106 1.76 13.56 0.76
N VAL A 107 2.34 14.20 -0.24
CA VAL A 107 2.69 13.60 -1.53
C VAL A 107 4.08 14.04 -1.95
N TRP A 108 4.69 13.32 -2.89
CA TRP A 108 6.05 13.58 -3.33
C TRP A 108 6.06 13.88 -4.83
N PHE A 109 6.79 14.90 -5.23
CA PHE A 109 6.78 15.39 -6.59
C PHE A 109 8.17 15.61 -7.16
N SER A 110 8.39 15.12 -8.39
CA SER A 110 9.60 15.31 -9.18
C SER A 110 9.25 16.00 -10.49
N ALA A 111 9.70 17.24 -10.66
CA ALA A 111 9.38 18.05 -11.82
C ALA A 111 10.50 18.02 -12.88
N GLN A 112 10.13 17.88 -14.15
CA GLN A 112 10.99 18.19 -15.28
C GLN A 112 11.09 19.73 -15.46
N ASP A 113 12.18 20.19 -16.07
CA ASP A 113 12.37 21.62 -16.35
C ASP A 113 11.65 22.09 -17.62
N LYS A 114 11.04 21.18 -18.37
CA LYS A 114 10.33 21.40 -19.64
C LYS A 114 8.90 20.86 -19.56
N PRO A 115 8.01 21.24 -20.52
CA PRO A 115 6.72 20.57 -20.66
C PRO A 115 6.89 19.06 -20.81
N ALA A 116 6.11 18.29 -20.04
CA ALA A 116 6.22 16.83 -19.98
C ALA A 116 4.89 16.19 -19.53
N PRO A 117 4.66 14.93 -19.85
CA PRO A 117 3.55 14.18 -19.25
C PRO A 117 3.76 14.00 -17.74
N LEU A 118 2.67 13.88 -17.00
CA LEU A 118 2.65 13.58 -15.58
C LEU A 118 2.31 12.11 -15.35
N ALA A 119 3.21 11.38 -14.73
CA ALA A 119 2.93 10.05 -14.18
C ALA A 119 2.53 10.18 -12.70
N ILE A 120 1.30 9.76 -12.35
CA ILE A 120 0.83 9.67 -10.97
C ILE A 120 0.96 8.23 -10.53
N VAL A 121 1.78 7.97 -9.51
CA VAL A 121 2.05 6.63 -8.97
C VAL A 121 1.31 6.43 -7.66
N ILE A 122 0.39 5.48 -7.61
CA ILE A 122 -0.36 5.11 -6.40
C ILE A 122 0.37 3.96 -5.72
N SER A 123 0.65 4.12 -4.45
CA SER A 123 1.37 3.13 -3.64
C SER A 123 0.52 1.89 -3.31
N GLY A 124 1.19 0.78 -3.04
CA GLY A 124 0.60 -0.42 -2.45
C GLY A 124 0.19 -0.24 -0.99
N THR A 125 -0.41 -1.28 -0.42
CA THR A 125 -0.93 -1.31 0.96
C THR A 125 0.07 -0.72 1.96
N GLY A 126 -0.42 0.11 2.88
CA GLY A 126 0.36 0.68 3.99
C GLY A 126 1.43 1.71 3.62
N SER A 127 1.73 1.91 2.35
CA SER A 127 2.84 2.78 1.90
C SER A 127 2.51 4.28 2.02
N ASP A 128 3.49 5.04 2.52
CA ASP A 128 3.41 6.50 2.72
C ASP A 128 3.62 7.34 1.44
N GLY A 129 3.90 6.69 0.30
CA GLY A 129 4.19 7.39 -0.96
C GLY A 129 5.68 7.65 -1.24
N ASN A 130 6.62 7.20 -0.39
CA ASN A 130 8.07 7.43 -0.58
C ASN A 130 8.94 6.24 -0.13
N THR A 131 8.60 5.05 -0.56
CA THR A 131 9.37 3.81 -0.31
C THR A 131 10.46 3.60 -1.35
N ALA A 132 11.35 2.59 -1.16
CA ALA A 132 12.35 2.19 -2.13
C ALA A 132 11.73 1.80 -3.47
N LYS A 133 10.64 1.02 -3.47
CA LYS A 133 9.92 0.66 -4.70
C LYS A 133 9.47 1.90 -5.49
N LEU A 134 8.95 2.91 -4.77
CA LEU A 134 8.59 4.19 -5.39
C LEU A 134 9.79 5.00 -5.86
N SER A 135 10.92 4.90 -5.19
CA SER A 135 12.16 5.54 -5.65
C SER A 135 12.65 4.96 -6.97
N VAL A 136 12.53 3.65 -7.15
CA VAL A 136 12.82 2.96 -8.42
C VAL A 136 11.85 3.42 -9.52
N LEU A 137 10.55 3.34 -9.30
CA LEU A 137 9.55 3.79 -10.29
C LEU A 137 9.71 5.26 -10.63
N ARG A 138 9.91 6.11 -9.64
CA ARG A 138 10.16 7.55 -9.81
C ARG A 138 11.42 7.80 -10.64
N GLY A 139 12.51 7.07 -10.36
CA GLY A 139 13.74 7.16 -11.13
C GLY A 139 13.56 6.80 -12.59
N ALA A 140 12.89 5.67 -12.87
CA ALA A 140 12.61 5.22 -14.22
C ALA A 140 11.73 6.21 -15.00
N LEU A 141 10.63 6.65 -14.41
CA LEU A 141 9.69 7.59 -15.03
C LEU A 141 10.32 8.97 -15.25
N TYR A 142 11.07 9.48 -14.25
CA TYR A 142 11.77 10.76 -14.40
C TYR A 142 12.84 10.67 -15.47
N GLY A 143 13.59 9.57 -15.53
CA GLY A 143 14.58 9.32 -16.59
C GLY A 143 13.95 9.21 -17.98
N ALA A 144 12.73 8.72 -18.09
CA ALA A 144 11.95 8.69 -19.32
C ALA A 144 11.30 10.04 -19.71
N GLY A 145 11.48 11.08 -18.88
CA GLY A 145 11.03 12.44 -19.16
C GLY A 145 9.68 12.83 -18.57
N TYR A 146 9.10 12.07 -17.65
CA TYR A 146 7.87 12.40 -16.95
C TYR A 146 8.09 13.37 -15.78
N HIS A 147 7.16 14.27 -15.52
CA HIS A 147 6.91 14.71 -14.17
C HIS A 147 6.39 13.52 -13.39
N VAL A 148 6.79 13.34 -12.12
CA VAL A 148 6.35 12.19 -11.32
C VAL A 148 5.73 12.66 -10.02
N LEU A 149 4.50 12.25 -9.76
CA LEU A 149 3.79 12.45 -8.50
C LEU A 149 3.59 11.09 -7.84
N THR A 150 4.13 10.87 -6.65
CA THR A 150 3.84 9.66 -5.88
C THR A 150 2.88 9.96 -4.74
N MET A 151 1.86 9.12 -4.59
CA MET A 151 0.79 9.25 -3.62
C MET A 151 0.81 8.11 -2.60
N PRO A 152 0.49 8.37 -1.34
CA PRO A 152 0.31 7.31 -0.36
C PRO A 152 -0.86 6.40 -0.72
N SER A 153 -0.82 5.19 -0.19
CA SER A 153 -1.94 4.24 -0.27
C SER A 153 -3.17 4.78 0.47
N PRO A 154 -4.39 4.50 0.00
CA PRO A 154 -5.61 4.75 0.77
C PRO A 154 -5.65 4.04 2.13
N THR A 155 -4.85 2.98 2.30
CA THR A 155 -4.72 2.26 3.56
C THR A 155 -3.60 2.80 4.48
N PHE A 156 -2.85 3.81 4.04
CA PHE A 156 -1.88 4.49 4.89
C PHE A 156 -2.59 5.46 5.86
N PRO A 157 -2.24 5.49 7.16
CA PRO A 157 -2.90 6.36 8.14
C PRO A 157 -2.98 7.82 7.71
N GLY A 158 -1.90 8.37 7.16
CA GLY A 158 -1.88 9.75 6.68
C GLY A 158 -2.89 10.03 5.54
N PHE A 159 -3.18 9.04 4.67
CA PHE A 159 -4.25 9.17 3.69
C PHE A 159 -5.64 9.01 4.35
N ILE A 160 -5.81 7.99 5.19
CA ILE A 160 -7.08 7.75 5.90
C ILE A 160 -7.52 8.99 6.65
N VAL A 161 -6.59 9.66 7.33
CA VAL A 161 -6.88 10.84 8.15
C VAL A 161 -7.11 12.09 7.31
N ALA A 162 -6.21 12.38 6.35
CA ALA A 162 -6.21 13.63 5.60
C ALA A 162 -7.10 13.64 4.36
N ALA A 163 -7.37 12.48 3.76
CA ALA A 163 -7.96 12.39 2.43
C ALA A 163 -9.20 11.49 2.33
N SER A 164 -9.29 10.42 3.13
CA SER A 164 -10.45 9.53 3.07
C SER A 164 -11.72 10.26 3.52
N SER A 165 -12.81 10.12 2.78
CA SER A 165 -14.12 10.67 3.14
C SER A 165 -14.85 9.84 4.19
N THR A 166 -14.46 8.57 4.37
CA THR A 166 -15.11 7.65 5.32
C THR A 166 -14.26 7.36 6.56
N GLY A 167 -12.93 7.28 6.41
CA GLY A 167 -11.99 6.81 7.42
C GLY A 167 -11.95 5.30 7.57
N VAL A 168 -12.75 4.57 6.81
CA VAL A 168 -12.82 3.11 6.78
C VAL A 168 -12.30 2.65 5.42
N ALA A 169 -10.99 2.43 5.34
CA ALA A 169 -10.29 2.09 4.11
C ALA A 169 -10.56 0.65 3.65
N GLY A 170 -10.31 0.39 2.37
CA GLY A 170 -10.44 -0.93 1.75
C GLY A 170 -11.65 -1.08 0.84
N ASP A 171 -12.45 -0.03 0.65
CA ASP A 171 -13.47 -0.01 -0.38
C ASP A 171 -12.92 0.61 -1.67
N LEU A 172 -12.60 -0.22 -2.67
CA LEU A 172 -11.98 0.20 -3.92
C LEU A 172 -12.72 1.36 -4.59
N GLY A 173 -14.04 1.31 -4.59
CA GLY A 173 -14.85 2.36 -5.19
C GLY A 173 -14.74 3.67 -4.44
N GLN A 174 -14.78 3.65 -3.11
CA GLN A 174 -14.67 4.86 -2.28
C GLN A 174 -13.23 5.37 -2.22
N ASP A 175 -12.27 4.48 -1.99
CA ASP A 175 -10.84 4.82 -1.99
C ASP A 175 -10.43 5.41 -3.35
N GLY A 176 -10.94 4.87 -4.46
CA GLY A 176 -10.74 5.42 -5.80
C GLY A 176 -11.32 6.82 -5.98
N ARG A 177 -12.52 7.11 -5.45
CA ARG A 177 -13.11 8.46 -5.47
C ARG A 177 -12.28 9.45 -4.66
N ASP A 178 -11.84 9.05 -3.47
CA ASP A 178 -11.05 9.89 -2.57
C ASP A 178 -9.66 10.19 -3.19
N LEU A 179 -9.02 9.17 -3.81
CA LEU A 179 -7.79 9.34 -4.59
C LEU A 179 -8.00 10.30 -5.76
N TYR A 180 -9.04 10.09 -6.55
CA TYR A 180 -9.34 10.91 -7.73
C TYR A 180 -9.58 12.37 -7.34
N ALA A 181 -10.34 12.61 -6.28
CA ALA A 181 -10.58 13.95 -5.76
C ALA A 181 -9.29 14.60 -5.23
N ALA A 182 -8.45 13.84 -4.53
CA ALA A 182 -7.15 14.31 -4.05
C ALA A 182 -6.22 14.66 -5.23
N MET A 183 -6.15 13.82 -6.25
CA MET A 183 -5.36 14.08 -7.47
C MET A 183 -5.76 15.39 -8.14
N GLN A 184 -7.07 15.66 -8.31
CA GLN A 184 -7.56 16.92 -8.87
C GLN A 184 -7.06 18.13 -8.06
N GLN A 185 -7.15 18.04 -6.73
CA GLN A 185 -6.70 19.12 -5.84
C GLN A 185 -5.19 19.34 -5.88
N ILE A 186 -4.41 18.26 -6.02
CA ILE A 186 -2.95 18.33 -6.12
C ILE A 186 -2.55 18.93 -7.46
N VAL A 187 -3.07 18.40 -8.57
CA VAL A 187 -2.75 18.88 -9.93
C VAL A 187 -3.07 20.36 -10.09
N ALA A 188 -4.24 20.80 -9.59
CA ALA A 188 -4.64 22.20 -9.62
C ALA A 188 -3.73 23.14 -8.81
N ARG A 189 -2.97 22.63 -7.86
CA ARG A 189 -2.06 23.42 -6.98
C ARG A 189 -0.59 23.26 -7.32
N LEU A 190 -0.25 22.49 -8.36
CA LEU A 190 1.14 22.43 -8.83
C LEU A 190 1.61 23.83 -9.28
N PRO A 191 2.90 24.14 -9.12
CA PRO A 191 3.44 25.44 -9.53
C PRO A 191 3.14 25.75 -10.99
N ARG A 192 2.75 26.96 -11.36
CA ARG A 192 2.41 27.37 -12.73
C ARG A 192 3.51 27.14 -13.75
N LYS A 193 4.77 27.03 -13.34
CA LYS A 193 5.91 26.70 -14.20
C LYS A 193 5.91 25.23 -14.65
N VAL A 194 5.26 24.35 -13.91
CA VAL A 194 5.09 22.93 -14.30
C VAL A 194 4.05 22.87 -15.40
N LYS A 195 4.46 22.41 -16.59
CA LYS A 195 3.59 22.30 -17.77
C LYS A 195 3.35 20.82 -18.04
N ILE A 196 2.14 20.36 -17.72
CA ILE A 196 1.69 18.99 -17.93
C ILE A 196 1.09 18.90 -19.33
N THR A 197 1.56 17.94 -20.14
CA THR A 197 1.02 17.67 -21.49
C THR A 197 -0.09 16.63 -21.43
N ASP A 198 0.10 15.55 -20.68
CA ASP A 198 -0.79 14.42 -20.52
C ASP A 198 -0.72 13.90 -19.08
N ILE A 199 -1.68 13.10 -18.67
CA ILE A 199 -1.69 12.45 -17.34
C ILE A 199 -1.84 10.95 -17.54
N ASP A 200 -0.85 10.21 -17.08
CA ASP A 200 -0.89 8.75 -16.94
C ASP A 200 -0.93 8.38 -15.46
N VAL A 201 -1.58 7.27 -15.13
CA VAL A 201 -1.65 6.77 -13.76
C VAL A 201 -1.07 5.36 -13.72
N LEU A 202 -0.28 5.07 -12.73
CA LEU A 202 0.17 3.71 -12.47
C LEU A 202 0.13 3.43 -10.98
N GLY A 203 0.17 2.17 -10.63
CA GLY A 203 0.22 1.77 -9.24
C GLY A 203 0.68 0.33 -9.12
N TYR A 204 1.17 -0.02 -7.96
CA TYR A 204 1.61 -1.38 -7.67
C TYR A 204 0.78 -2.00 -6.54
N SER A 205 0.58 -3.32 -6.60
CA SER A 205 -0.23 -4.05 -5.61
C SER A 205 -1.64 -3.43 -5.50
N LEU A 206 -2.14 -3.12 -4.32
CA LEU A 206 -3.40 -2.39 -4.10
C LEU A 206 -3.47 -1.09 -4.90
N GLY A 207 -2.34 -0.38 -5.02
CA GLY A 207 -2.26 0.85 -5.84
C GLY A 207 -2.54 0.61 -7.31
N GLY A 208 -2.21 -0.58 -7.85
CA GLY A 208 -2.54 -0.99 -9.21
C GLY A 208 -4.05 -1.13 -9.41
N ALA A 209 -4.74 -1.78 -8.49
CA ALA A 209 -6.20 -1.88 -8.52
C ALA A 209 -6.86 -0.49 -8.38
N ASN A 210 -6.36 0.35 -7.48
CA ASN A 210 -6.83 1.73 -7.33
C ASN A 210 -6.60 2.57 -8.59
N ALA A 211 -5.47 2.42 -9.28
CA ALA A 211 -5.18 3.12 -10.52
C ALA A 211 -6.24 2.81 -11.60
N ALA A 212 -6.62 1.53 -11.73
CA ALA A 212 -7.67 1.11 -12.64
C ALA A 212 -9.03 1.74 -12.29
N VAL A 213 -9.39 1.73 -11.00
CA VAL A 213 -10.65 2.33 -10.53
C VAL A 213 -10.66 3.85 -10.76
N VAL A 214 -9.56 4.54 -10.47
CA VAL A 214 -9.40 5.98 -10.71
C VAL A 214 -9.62 6.34 -12.18
N LYS A 215 -9.04 5.60 -13.14
CA LYS A 215 -9.30 5.83 -14.57
C LYS A 215 -10.76 5.54 -14.95
N SER A 216 -11.36 4.49 -14.38
CA SER A 216 -12.78 4.20 -14.61
C SER A 216 -13.70 5.32 -14.11
N ILE A 217 -13.32 6.01 -13.02
CA ILE A 217 -14.02 7.19 -12.53
C ILE A 217 -13.79 8.37 -13.48
N ASP A 218 -12.55 8.63 -13.87
CA ASP A 218 -12.20 9.74 -14.78
C ASP A 218 -12.86 9.59 -16.15
N ALA A 219 -13.04 8.37 -16.66
CA ALA A 219 -13.75 8.12 -17.91
C ALA A 219 -15.21 8.65 -17.88
N LYS A 220 -15.81 8.73 -16.69
CA LYS A 220 -17.16 9.27 -16.48
C LYS A 220 -17.16 10.78 -16.20
N GLU A 221 -16.16 11.26 -15.44
CA GLU A 221 -16.10 12.64 -14.97
C GLU A 221 -15.27 13.57 -15.88
N GLY A 222 -14.23 13.05 -16.54
CA GLY A 222 -13.41 13.75 -17.53
C GLY A 222 -12.57 14.93 -17.01
N LYS A 223 -12.33 14.99 -15.68
CA LYS A 223 -11.67 16.16 -15.07
C LYS A 223 -10.15 16.13 -15.17
N LEU A 224 -9.54 14.94 -15.06
CA LEU A 224 -8.09 14.76 -15.20
C LEU A 224 -7.69 14.35 -16.62
N LYS A 225 -8.60 13.73 -17.38
CA LYS A 225 -8.37 13.19 -18.72
C LYS A 225 -7.20 12.20 -18.71
N ILE A 226 -7.29 11.23 -17.81
CA ILE A 226 -6.26 10.20 -17.65
C ILE A 226 -6.14 9.40 -18.95
N HIS A 227 -4.95 9.41 -19.52
CA HIS A 227 -4.68 8.75 -20.79
C HIS A 227 -4.48 7.25 -20.55
N ARG A 228 -3.40 6.81 -19.90
CA ARG A 228 -3.07 5.40 -19.72
C ARG A 228 -2.98 4.99 -18.26
N VAL A 229 -3.24 3.72 -18.04
CA VAL A 229 -3.02 3.08 -16.72
C VAL A 229 -2.14 1.86 -16.87
N VAL A 230 -1.15 1.74 -15.98
CA VAL A 230 -0.36 0.52 -15.81
C VAL A 230 -0.56 -0.02 -14.39
N MET A 231 -1.12 -1.21 -14.29
CA MET A 231 -1.28 -1.96 -13.05
C MET A 231 -0.08 -2.90 -12.86
N ILE A 232 0.68 -2.76 -11.78
CA ILE A 232 1.82 -3.63 -11.46
C ILE A 232 1.42 -4.55 -10.32
N ASP A 233 1.43 -5.86 -10.56
CA ASP A 233 1.02 -6.91 -9.61
C ASP A 233 -0.31 -6.59 -8.89
N PRO A 234 -1.40 -6.25 -9.62
CA PRO A 234 -2.65 -5.86 -8.99
C PRO A 234 -3.38 -7.07 -8.40
N PRO A 235 -3.99 -6.96 -7.20
CA PRO A 235 -4.97 -7.95 -6.75
C PRO A 235 -6.21 -7.91 -7.65
N VAL A 236 -6.81 -9.05 -7.94
CA VAL A 236 -8.12 -9.11 -8.61
C VAL A 236 -9.22 -8.95 -7.58
N SER A 237 -9.19 -9.74 -6.51
CA SER A 237 -10.10 -9.64 -5.39
C SER A 237 -9.33 -9.25 -4.12
N LEU A 238 -9.65 -8.10 -3.53
CA LEU A 238 -9.00 -7.68 -2.29
C LEU A 238 -9.24 -8.70 -1.17
N PHE A 239 -10.49 -9.17 -1.04
CA PHE A 239 -10.86 -10.13 -0.01
C PHE A 239 -10.06 -11.43 -0.13
N SER A 240 -9.96 -11.97 -1.34
CA SER A 240 -9.21 -13.21 -1.60
C SER A 240 -7.71 -13.03 -1.34
N SER A 241 -7.12 -11.95 -1.84
CA SER A 241 -5.69 -11.66 -1.69
C SER A 241 -5.31 -11.52 -0.22
N ILE A 242 -6.08 -10.74 0.55
CA ILE A 242 -5.80 -10.55 1.97
C ILE A 242 -6.09 -11.82 2.77
N GLY A 243 -7.12 -12.58 2.39
CA GLY A 243 -7.40 -13.89 2.99
C GLY A 243 -6.24 -14.89 2.83
N ARG A 244 -5.53 -14.85 1.68
CA ARG A 244 -4.29 -15.64 1.48
C ARG A 244 -3.17 -15.20 2.40
N LEU A 245 -3.01 -13.89 2.61
CA LEU A 245 -2.01 -13.34 3.53
C LEU A 245 -2.33 -13.66 4.99
N ASP A 246 -3.59 -13.61 5.41
CA ASP A 246 -4.02 -14.06 6.74
C ASP A 246 -3.73 -15.55 6.94
N LYS A 247 -3.99 -16.36 5.92
CA LYS A 247 -3.68 -17.79 5.97
C LYS A 247 -2.17 -18.05 6.01
N LEU A 248 -1.39 -17.29 5.21
CA LEU A 248 0.06 -17.38 5.24
C LEU A 248 0.59 -17.07 6.64
N PHE A 249 0.04 -16.05 7.30
CA PHE A 249 0.35 -15.70 8.69
C PHE A 249 0.05 -16.87 9.65
N ALA A 250 -1.17 -17.39 9.59
CA ALA A 250 -1.60 -18.49 10.46
C ALA A 250 -0.73 -19.76 10.31
N VAL A 251 -0.32 -20.08 9.08
CA VAL A 251 0.50 -21.26 8.80
C VAL A 251 1.97 -21.06 9.18
N SER A 252 2.54 -19.88 8.91
CA SER A 252 3.98 -19.65 9.11
C SER A 252 4.33 -19.17 10.51
N ILE A 253 3.42 -18.50 11.21
CA ILE A 253 3.65 -17.89 12.52
C ILE A 253 2.79 -18.56 13.60
N GLY A 254 1.54 -18.90 13.26
CA GLY A 254 0.52 -19.38 14.19
C GLY A 254 -0.51 -18.30 14.52
N THR A 255 -1.51 -18.66 15.30
CA THR A 255 -2.66 -17.80 15.62
C THR A 255 -2.77 -17.42 17.09
N GLY A 256 -1.88 -17.94 17.94
CA GLY A 256 -1.87 -17.66 19.38
C GLY A 256 -1.02 -16.43 19.73
N ASP A 257 -1.41 -15.70 20.75
CA ASP A 257 -0.67 -14.53 21.26
C ASP A 257 0.79 -14.88 21.55
N ASP A 258 1.05 -16.04 22.17
CA ASP A 258 2.41 -16.53 22.45
C ASP A 258 3.27 -16.73 21.19
N ALA A 259 2.68 -17.21 20.11
CA ALA A 259 3.41 -17.42 18.84
C ALA A 259 3.83 -16.08 18.24
N ILE A 260 2.94 -15.11 18.26
CA ILE A 260 3.17 -13.75 17.77
C ILE A 260 4.23 -13.05 18.64
N GLU A 261 4.08 -13.11 19.95
CA GLU A 261 5.03 -12.52 20.90
C GLU A 261 6.44 -13.13 20.77
N ASN A 262 6.52 -14.47 20.63
CA ASN A 262 7.78 -15.17 20.40
C ASN A 262 8.44 -14.79 19.06
N LEU A 263 7.65 -14.56 18.00
CA LEU A 263 8.17 -14.07 16.73
C LEU A 263 8.79 -12.67 16.91
N TYR A 264 8.04 -11.76 17.50
CA TYR A 264 8.54 -10.39 17.75
C TYR A 264 9.81 -10.43 18.59
N ARG A 265 9.84 -11.18 19.68
CA ARG A 265 11.02 -11.30 20.53
C ARG A 265 12.25 -11.83 19.79
N ARG A 266 12.07 -12.80 18.89
CA ARG A 266 13.18 -13.32 18.06
C ARG A 266 13.67 -12.27 17.06
N LEU A 267 12.75 -11.61 16.36
CA LEU A 267 13.12 -10.55 15.41
C LEU A 267 13.90 -9.42 16.09
N TYR A 268 13.51 -9.07 17.31
CA TYR A 268 14.23 -8.08 18.11
C TYR A 268 15.63 -8.52 18.51
N ALA A 269 15.74 -9.74 19.00
CA ALA A 269 17.02 -10.28 19.39
C ALA A 269 18.00 -10.31 18.19
N GLU A 270 17.52 -10.74 17.03
CA GLU A 270 18.32 -10.77 15.81
C GLU A 270 18.70 -9.34 15.35
N LEU A 271 17.75 -8.42 15.32
CA LEU A 271 18.01 -7.03 14.95
C LEU A 271 19.00 -6.37 15.92
N ALA A 272 18.85 -6.61 17.21
CA ALA A 272 19.77 -6.11 18.25
C ALA A 272 21.18 -6.72 18.11
N ASN A 273 21.29 -8.01 17.77
CA ASN A 273 22.55 -8.68 17.54
C ASN A 273 23.27 -8.12 16.31
N LEU A 274 22.53 -7.94 15.22
CA LEU A 274 23.05 -7.35 13.97
C LEU A 274 23.46 -5.89 14.16
N TYR A 275 22.67 -5.11 14.88
CA TYR A 275 23.02 -3.72 15.21
C TYR A 275 24.32 -3.64 16.03
N ARG A 276 24.47 -4.50 17.06
CA ARG A 276 25.71 -4.55 17.86
C ARG A 276 26.93 -5.02 17.05
N ALA A 277 26.73 -5.88 16.05
CA ALA A 277 27.77 -6.39 15.19
C ALA A 277 28.11 -5.44 14.01
N SER A 278 27.32 -4.37 13.80
CA SER A 278 27.52 -3.43 12.71
C SER A 278 28.24 -2.16 13.18
N ASP A 279 29.08 -1.60 12.33
CA ASP A 279 29.70 -0.29 12.55
C ASP A 279 28.76 0.89 12.22
N ARG A 280 27.49 0.60 11.91
CA ARG A 280 26.49 1.58 11.50
C ARG A 280 25.76 2.16 12.70
N VAL A 281 25.58 3.49 12.69
CA VAL A 281 24.80 4.24 13.69
C VAL A 281 23.34 4.38 13.28
N GLN A 282 22.99 4.08 12.02
CA GLN A 282 21.64 4.24 11.48
C GLN A 282 21.05 2.90 11.06
N ILE A 283 19.82 2.66 11.47
CA ILE A 283 18.96 1.60 10.96
C ILE A 283 18.25 2.18 9.74
N ASP A 284 18.78 1.90 8.56
CA ASP A 284 18.19 2.27 7.27
C ASP A 284 17.64 1.02 6.56
N GLU A 285 17.05 1.22 5.38
CA GLU A 285 16.46 0.12 4.59
C GLU A 285 17.50 -0.92 4.17
N ASP A 286 18.72 -0.48 3.81
CA ASP A 286 19.83 -1.38 3.45
C ASP A 286 20.26 -2.24 4.64
N PHE A 287 20.27 -1.67 5.85
CA PHE A 287 20.55 -2.42 7.07
C PHE A 287 19.47 -3.47 7.34
N LEU A 288 18.19 -3.10 7.19
CA LEU A 288 17.05 -4.02 7.40
C LEU A 288 17.03 -5.16 6.36
N LEU A 289 17.33 -4.86 5.09
CA LEU A 289 17.46 -5.88 4.05
C LEU A 289 18.65 -6.81 4.31
N GLY A 290 19.80 -6.26 4.71
CA GLY A 290 20.96 -7.05 5.11
C GLY A 290 20.67 -7.94 6.32
N ALA A 291 19.94 -7.43 7.30
CA ALA A 291 19.48 -8.16 8.46
C ALA A 291 18.53 -9.30 8.07
N ALA A 292 17.57 -9.02 7.20
CA ALA A 292 16.66 -10.03 6.67
C ALA A 292 17.43 -11.13 5.88
N ALA A 293 18.39 -10.75 5.03
CA ALA A 293 19.22 -11.69 4.29
C ALA A 293 20.10 -12.57 5.21
N ALA A 294 20.53 -12.05 6.35
CA ALA A 294 21.28 -12.80 7.33
C ALA A 294 20.40 -13.74 8.15
N ALA A 295 19.16 -13.33 8.48
CA ALA A 295 18.25 -14.06 9.36
C ALA A 295 17.34 -15.06 8.63
N LEU A 296 16.84 -14.72 7.42
CA LEU A 296 15.87 -15.53 6.69
C LEU A 296 16.56 -16.51 5.74
N LYS A 297 16.33 -17.81 5.92
CA LYS A 297 16.98 -18.90 5.17
C LYS A 297 16.00 -19.87 4.52
N THR A 298 14.80 -19.96 5.05
CA THR A 298 13.79 -20.95 4.66
C THR A 298 12.52 -20.32 4.11
N ASP A 299 11.76 -21.05 3.32
CA ASP A 299 10.47 -20.61 2.78
C ASP A 299 9.47 -20.27 3.90
N ALA A 300 9.54 -20.96 5.02
CA ALA A 300 8.72 -20.64 6.19
C ALA A 300 9.06 -19.26 6.78
N GLU A 301 10.36 -18.93 6.85
CA GLU A 301 10.82 -17.61 7.33
C GLU A 301 10.48 -16.49 6.34
N PHE A 302 10.63 -16.71 5.02
CA PHE A 302 10.17 -15.75 4.01
C PHE A 302 8.67 -15.53 4.09
N SER A 303 7.89 -16.61 4.20
CA SER A 303 6.45 -16.55 4.36
C SER A 303 6.04 -15.78 5.61
N ALA A 304 6.73 -16.02 6.73
CA ALA A 304 6.50 -15.31 7.98
C ALA A 304 6.80 -13.80 7.85
N ALA A 305 7.91 -13.44 7.20
CA ALA A 305 8.29 -12.04 7.00
C ALA A 305 7.27 -11.30 6.13
N ILE A 306 6.83 -11.91 5.02
CA ILE A 306 5.79 -11.36 4.14
C ILE A 306 4.49 -11.15 4.91
N ALA A 307 4.01 -12.21 5.57
CA ALA A 307 2.75 -12.18 6.30
C ALA A 307 2.75 -11.16 7.45
N LEU A 308 3.89 -11.06 8.16
CA LEU A 308 4.07 -10.07 9.24
C LEU A 308 4.01 -8.64 8.70
N SER A 309 4.65 -8.34 7.57
CA SER A 309 4.60 -7.02 6.95
C SER A 309 3.16 -6.59 6.69
N PHE A 310 2.35 -7.45 6.07
CA PHE A 310 0.93 -7.15 5.85
C PHE A 310 0.11 -7.06 7.14
N ARG A 311 0.45 -7.83 8.16
CA ARG A 311 -0.23 -7.74 9.47
C ARG A 311 0.04 -6.39 10.15
N ILE A 312 1.25 -5.85 10.05
CA ILE A 312 1.60 -4.52 10.56
C ILE A 312 0.78 -3.43 9.85
N ASP A 313 0.64 -3.52 8.52
CA ASP A 313 -0.19 -2.57 7.77
C ASP A 313 -1.66 -2.68 8.18
N LEU A 314 -2.16 -3.90 8.42
CA LEU A 314 -3.53 -4.13 8.88
C LEU A 314 -3.81 -3.51 10.26
N VAL A 315 -2.84 -3.55 11.19
CA VAL A 315 -2.96 -2.88 12.50
C VAL A 315 -3.33 -1.40 12.32
N ASN A 316 -2.65 -0.71 11.43
CA ASN A 316 -2.90 0.70 11.15
C ASN A 316 -4.29 0.95 10.55
N VAL A 317 -4.69 0.12 9.58
CA VAL A 317 -6.03 0.20 8.94
C VAL A 317 -7.13 -0.06 9.94
N PHE A 318 -6.96 -1.08 10.78
CA PHE A 318 -7.93 -1.48 11.78
C PHE A 318 -8.11 -0.40 12.84
N PHE A 319 -7.00 0.09 13.39
CA PHE A 319 -7.01 1.16 14.39
C PHE A 319 -7.71 2.42 13.89
N ALA A 320 -7.29 2.92 12.71
CA ALA A 320 -7.90 4.09 12.12
C ALA A 320 -9.37 3.87 11.78
N GLY A 321 -9.71 2.72 11.20
CA GLY A 321 -11.08 2.36 10.84
C GLY A 321 -12.00 2.25 12.06
N ASP A 322 -11.58 1.58 13.13
CA ASP A 322 -12.34 1.46 14.38
C ASP A 322 -12.59 2.83 15.01
N LEU A 323 -11.53 3.66 15.08
CA LEU A 323 -11.61 5.01 15.63
C LEU A 323 -12.61 5.88 14.87
N TYR A 324 -12.61 5.84 13.53
CA TYR A 324 -13.51 6.64 12.70
C TYR A 324 -14.93 6.07 12.60
N ALA A 325 -15.07 4.76 12.55
CA ALA A 325 -16.38 4.10 12.54
C ALA A 325 -17.05 4.10 13.92
N GLY A 326 -16.27 4.28 15.00
CA GLY A 326 -16.77 4.25 16.38
C GLY A 326 -17.32 2.89 16.75
N THR A 327 -16.73 1.78 16.25
CA THR A 327 -17.27 0.43 16.46
C THR A 327 -16.92 -0.12 17.84
N GLY A 328 -15.88 0.41 18.48
CA GLY A 328 -15.50 0.01 19.83
C GLY A 328 -14.84 -1.36 19.91
N VAL A 329 -14.23 -1.83 18.83
CA VAL A 329 -13.56 -3.15 18.80
C VAL A 329 -12.28 -3.13 19.62
N VAL A 330 -11.53 -2.03 19.54
CA VAL A 330 -10.27 -1.82 20.28
C VAL A 330 -10.17 -0.42 20.88
N VAL A 331 -10.92 0.54 20.36
CA VAL A 331 -10.92 1.93 20.83
C VAL A 331 -12.28 2.22 21.45
N ASP A 332 -12.32 2.56 22.74
CA ASP A 332 -13.56 3.03 23.37
C ASP A 332 -14.02 4.35 22.70
N PRO A 333 -15.18 4.36 22.00
CA PRO A 333 -15.65 5.57 21.31
C PRO A 333 -15.95 6.75 22.29
N LYS A 334 -16.16 6.46 23.56
CA LYS A 334 -16.39 7.48 24.61
C LYS A 334 -15.10 8.08 25.14
N HIS A 335 -14.00 7.33 25.02
CA HIS A 335 -12.68 7.72 25.52
C HIS A 335 -11.62 7.48 24.41
N PRO A 336 -11.70 8.19 23.28
CA PRO A 336 -10.72 8.02 22.22
C PRO A 336 -9.33 8.44 22.70
N PRO A 337 -8.26 7.77 22.24
CA PRO A 337 -6.90 8.06 22.68
C PRO A 337 -6.47 9.47 22.30
N LYS A 338 -5.71 10.10 23.19
CA LYS A 338 -5.17 11.45 23.05
C LYS A 338 -3.67 11.45 22.77
N VAL A 339 -3.13 12.60 22.46
CA VAL A 339 -1.68 12.79 22.33
C VAL A 339 -1.01 12.43 23.69
N GLY A 340 -0.06 11.51 23.62
CA GLY A 340 0.68 11.04 24.79
C GLY A 340 0.12 9.79 25.49
N ASP A 341 -1.07 9.33 25.10
CA ASP A 341 -1.57 8.06 25.58
C ASP A 341 -0.77 6.89 25.00
N SER A 342 -0.55 5.84 25.81
CA SER A 342 0.06 4.62 25.31
C SER A 342 -0.92 3.85 24.41
N LEU A 343 -0.47 3.48 23.22
CA LEU A 343 -1.21 2.61 22.30
C LEU A 343 -0.75 1.15 22.36
N GLU A 344 0.13 0.83 23.28
CA GLU A 344 0.80 -0.46 23.43
C GLU A 344 -0.19 -1.62 23.50
N GLU A 345 -1.17 -1.53 24.37
CA GLU A 345 -2.18 -2.58 24.56
C GLU A 345 -3.09 -2.69 23.33
N THR A 346 -3.51 -1.56 22.77
CA THR A 346 -4.31 -1.52 21.53
C THR A 346 -3.57 -2.22 20.40
N GLU A 347 -2.30 -1.92 20.25
CA GLU A 347 -1.46 -2.51 19.21
C GLU A 347 -1.26 -4.02 19.44
N ARG A 348 -0.99 -4.44 20.68
CA ARG A 348 -0.87 -5.86 21.03
C ARG A 348 -2.13 -6.64 20.64
N ILE A 349 -3.30 -6.11 20.96
CA ILE A 349 -4.58 -6.71 20.58
C ILE A 349 -4.72 -6.78 19.06
N LEU A 350 -4.40 -5.70 18.34
CA LEU A 350 -4.58 -5.62 16.90
C LEU A 350 -3.64 -6.54 16.11
N ARG A 351 -2.41 -6.77 16.60
CA ARG A 351 -1.46 -7.71 15.97
C ARG A 351 -2.01 -9.14 15.88
N ALA A 352 -2.84 -9.54 16.85
CA ALA A 352 -3.47 -10.86 16.85
C ALA A 352 -4.68 -10.96 15.92
N LYS A 353 -5.26 -9.84 15.50
CA LYS A 353 -6.51 -9.82 14.73
C LYS A 353 -6.29 -10.01 13.23
N PRO A 354 -6.96 -11.00 12.60
CA PRO A 354 -6.92 -11.20 11.15
C PRO A 354 -7.76 -10.12 10.42
N PHE A 355 -7.53 -9.99 9.11
CA PHE A 355 -8.34 -9.14 8.24
C PHE A 355 -9.83 -9.49 8.28
N ALA A 356 -10.14 -10.79 8.39
CA ALA A 356 -11.51 -11.24 8.54
C ALA A 356 -12.24 -10.55 9.70
N GLU A 357 -11.54 -10.23 10.79
CA GLU A 357 -12.10 -9.51 11.93
C GLU A 357 -12.29 -8.01 11.63
N TYR A 358 -11.35 -7.37 10.94
CA TYR A 358 -11.56 -6.01 10.43
C TYR A 358 -12.78 -5.94 9.52
N PHE A 359 -12.88 -6.87 8.57
CA PHE A 359 -14.02 -6.92 7.66
C PHE A 359 -15.34 -7.08 8.40
N THR A 360 -15.43 -8.02 9.34
CA THR A 360 -16.70 -8.34 10.00
C THR A 360 -17.10 -7.36 11.09
N LYS A 361 -16.13 -6.72 11.78
CA LYS A 361 -16.39 -5.87 12.94
C LYS A 361 -16.33 -4.37 12.67
N VAL A 362 -15.61 -3.95 11.62
CA VAL A 362 -15.45 -2.53 11.28
C VAL A 362 -15.99 -2.24 9.88
N PHE A 363 -15.40 -2.86 8.86
CA PHE A 363 -15.69 -2.54 7.47
C PHE A 363 -17.15 -2.82 7.07
N ALA A 364 -17.59 -4.06 7.20
CA ALA A 364 -18.95 -4.43 6.78
C ALA A 364 -20.02 -3.73 7.62
N PRO A 365 -19.95 -3.64 8.97
CA PRO A 365 -20.93 -2.88 9.75
C PRO A 365 -21.02 -1.42 9.33
N TYR A 366 -19.87 -0.77 9.05
CA TYR A 366 -19.85 0.61 8.58
C TYR A 366 -20.58 0.75 7.24
N TYR A 367 -20.17 -0.03 6.22
CA TYR A 367 -20.72 0.11 4.87
C TYR A 367 -22.16 -0.37 4.75
N LEU A 368 -22.57 -1.40 5.48
CA LEU A 368 -23.99 -1.85 5.53
C LEU A 368 -24.90 -0.80 6.14
N LYS A 369 -24.40 -0.01 7.09
CA LYS A 369 -25.17 1.11 7.67
C LYS A 369 -25.33 2.28 6.69
N HIS A 370 -24.34 2.51 5.82
CA HIS A 370 -24.28 3.69 4.96
C HIS A 370 -24.66 3.43 3.48
N ARG A 371 -24.83 2.17 3.09
CA ARG A 371 -25.22 1.77 1.73
C ARG A 371 -26.48 0.92 1.77
N LEU A 372 -27.58 1.49 1.33
CA LEU A 372 -28.86 0.78 1.22
C LEU A 372 -28.70 -0.45 0.30
N ASN A 373 -29.34 -1.55 0.69
CA ASN A 373 -29.37 -2.82 -0.06
C ASN A 373 -28.02 -3.54 -0.23
N SER A 374 -26.96 -3.11 0.46
CA SER A 374 -25.70 -3.85 0.49
C SER A 374 -25.80 -5.09 1.38
N THR A 375 -25.04 -6.11 1.02
CA THR A 375 -24.82 -7.34 1.80
C THR A 375 -23.32 -7.55 1.99
N PRO A 376 -22.87 -8.36 2.94
CA PRO A 376 -21.45 -8.70 3.03
C PRO A 376 -20.90 -9.28 1.73
N ALA A 377 -21.67 -10.09 1.03
CA ALA A 377 -21.30 -10.67 -0.26
C ALA A 377 -21.16 -9.60 -1.35
N SER A 378 -22.08 -8.62 -1.43
CA SER A 378 -21.95 -7.53 -2.40
C SER A 378 -20.77 -6.63 -2.07
N LEU A 379 -20.48 -6.36 -0.80
CA LEU A 379 -19.29 -5.61 -0.41
C LEU A 379 -17.98 -6.31 -0.84
N ILE A 380 -17.93 -7.64 -0.76
CA ILE A 380 -16.78 -8.42 -1.26
C ILE A 380 -16.68 -8.32 -2.78
N ALA A 381 -17.80 -8.45 -3.49
CA ALA A 381 -17.87 -8.38 -4.95
C ALA A 381 -17.50 -6.99 -5.49
N ASP A 382 -17.93 -5.92 -4.82
CA ASP A 382 -17.63 -4.53 -5.19
C ASP A 382 -16.13 -4.23 -5.06
N ASN A 383 -15.42 -4.94 -4.16
CA ASN A 383 -13.99 -4.80 -3.92
C ASN A 383 -13.15 -5.78 -4.75
N ASN A 384 -13.52 -5.90 -6.02
CA ASN A 384 -12.92 -6.77 -7.00
C ASN A 384 -12.76 -6.00 -8.33
N LEU A 385 -11.62 -6.16 -9.02
CA LEU A 385 -11.41 -5.59 -10.36
C LEU A 385 -12.46 -6.04 -11.37
N GLN A 386 -13.12 -7.16 -11.13
CA GLN A 386 -14.23 -7.62 -11.97
C GLN A 386 -15.39 -6.62 -11.98
N SER A 387 -15.55 -5.79 -10.95
CA SER A 387 -16.58 -4.73 -10.88
C SER A 387 -16.39 -3.66 -11.97
N ILE A 388 -15.19 -3.50 -12.48
CA ILE A 388 -14.85 -2.62 -13.61
C ILE A 388 -14.37 -3.40 -14.84
N GLY A 389 -14.68 -4.70 -14.91
CA GLY A 389 -14.19 -5.60 -15.95
C GLY A 389 -14.58 -5.17 -17.38
N GLU A 390 -15.74 -4.52 -17.55
CA GLU A 390 -16.13 -3.93 -18.84
C GLU A 390 -15.21 -2.81 -19.26
N SER A 391 -14.85 -1.89 -18.36
CA SER A 391 -13.88 -0.82 -18.65
C SER A 391 -12.51 -1.40 -19.01
N LEU A 392 -12.05 -2.42 -18.26
CA LEU A 392 -10.76 -3.07 -18.53
C LEU A 392 -10.72 -3.78 -19.90
N ARG A 393 -11.84 -4.35 -20.38
CA ARG A 393 -11.89 -5.02 -21.68
C ARG A 393 -11.93 -4.02 -22.82
N ASN A 394 -12.76 -3.00 -22.71
CA ASN A 394 -13.15 -2.14 -23.82
C ASN A 394 -12.24 -0.93 -24.02
N ASP A 395 -11.59 -0.45 -22.97
CA ASP A 395 -10.65 0.66 -23.08
C ASP A 395 -9.23 0.12 -23.31
N PRO A 396 -8.61 0.42 -24.47
CA PRO A 396 -7.29 -0.10 -24.84
C PRO A 396 -6.14 0.47 -23.98
N ASP A 397 -6.39 1.51 -23.20
CA ASP A 397 -5.39 2.22 -22.43
C ASP A 397 -5.22 1.69 -20.98
N TYR A 398 -5.74 0.47 -20.70
CA TYR A 398 -5.42 -0.28 -19.48
C TYR A 398 -4.40 -1.36 -19.77
N TYR A 399 -3.31 -1.34 -19.04
CA TYR A 399 -2.22 -2.31 -19.12
C TYR A 399 -1.95 -2.94 -17.76
N ALA A 400 -1.39 -4.15 -17.75
CA ALA A 400 -0.94 -4.80 -16.53
C ALA A 400 0.40 -5.51 -16.70
N GLN A 401 1.12 -5.60 -15.59
CA GLN A 401 2.28 -6.44 -15.40
C GLN A 401 2.06 -7.29 -14.17
N THR A 402 2.38 -8.57 -14.20
CA THR A 402 2.29 -9.44 -13.04
C THR A 402 3.23 -10.63 -13.16
N ASN A 403 3.36 -11.41 -12.10
CA ASN A 403 4.23 -12.57 -12.05
C ASN A 403 3.41 -13.87 -11.97
N SER A 404 3.86 -14.92 -12.66
CA SER A 404 3.20 -16.23 -12.66
C SER A 404 3.19 -16.88 -11.27
N ASN A 405 4.14 -16.47 -10.41
CA ASN A 405 4.31 -16.94 -9.04
C ASN A 405 3.99 -15.88 -7.98
N ASP A 406 3.14 -14.90 -8.31
CA ASP A 406 2.65 -13.92 -7.34
C ASP A 406 1.75 -14.58 -6.28
N LEU A 407 2.09 -14.40 -5.01
CA LEU A 407 1.42 -15.03 -3.88
C LEU A 407 0.01 -14.47 -3.58
N ILE A 408 -0.31 -13.26 -4.07
CA ILE A 408 -1.61 -12.63 -3.81
C ILE A 408 -2.69 -13.01 -4.84
N LEU A 409 -2.31 -13.68 -5.92
CA LEU A 409 -3.22 -14.17 -6.96
C LEU A 409 -3.38 -15.69 -6.90
N ASP A 410 -4.55 -16.20 -7.28
CA ASP A 410 -4.68 -17.59 -7.66
C ASP A 410 -4.70 -17.78 -9.19
N LYS A 411 -4.74 -19.05 -9.61
CA LYS A 411 -4.76 -19.38 -11.04
C LYS A 411 -5.98 -18.84 -11.78
N GLN A 412 -7.13 -18.77 -11.12
CA GLN A 412 -8.37 -18.27 -11.72
C GLN A 412 -8.32 -16.75 -11.88
N GLU A 413 -7.80 -16.05 -10.88
CA GLU A 413 -7.61 -14.59 -10.93
C GLU A 413 -6.59 -14.20 -11.99
N LEU A 414 -5.46 -14.93 -12.08
CA LEU A 414 -4.47 -14.73 -13.13
C LEU A 414 -5.04 -15.01 -14.53
N ALA A 415 -5.81 -16.09 -14.68
CA ALA A 415 -6.48 -16.39 -15.95
C ALA A 415 -7.48 -15.29 -16.32
N TRP A 416 -8.27 -14.81 -15.36
CA TRP A 416 -9.21 -13.72 -15.58
C TRP A 416 -8.52 -12.42 -16.04
N LEU A 417 -7.38 -12.05 -15.44
CA LEU A 417 -6.58 -10.90 -15.89
C LEU A 417 -6.13 -11.06 -17.35
N LYS A 418 -5.60 -12.23 -17.69
CA LYS A 418 -5.15 -12.55 -19.05
C LYS A 418 -6.30 -12.49 -20.05
N ASP A 419 -7.44 -13.08 -19.74
CA ASP A 419 -8.62 -13.09 -20.61
C ASP A 419 -9.22 -11.69 -20.77
N THR A 420 -9.17 -10.86 -19.71
CA THR A 420 -9.72 -9.52 -19.71
C THR A 420 -8.87 -8.53 -20.49
N LEU A 421 -7.54 -8.60 -20.35
CA LEU A 421 -6.62 -7.63 -20.94
C LEU A 421 -6.02 -8.12 -22.27
N GLY A 422 -6.05 -9.41 -22.55
CA GLY A 422 -5.47 -9.99 -23.78
C GLY A 422 -3.98 -9.66 -23.92
N THR A 423 -3.60 -9.02 -25.01
CA THR A 423 -2.20 -8.61 -25.28
C THR A 423 -1.72 -7.42 -24.46
N ARG A 424 -2.58 -6.81 -23.64
CA ARG A 424 -2.26 -5.65 -22.80
C ARG A 424 -1.74 -6.02 -21.41
N ILE A 425 -1.51 -7.32 -21.16
CA ILE A 425 -0.87 -7.81 -19.95
C ILE A 425 0.40 -8.58 -20.29
N VAL A 426 1.44 -8.38 -19.50
CA VAL A 426 2.61 -9.26 -19.47
C VAL A 426 2.65 -10.03 -18.15
N VAL A 427 2.96 -11.30 -18.25
CA VAL A 427 3.13 -12.21 -17.10
C VAL A 427 4.56 -12.73 -17.13
N TYR A 428 5.36 -12.32 -16.16
CA TYR A 428 6.73 -12.79 -16.01
C TYR A 428 6.74 -14.15 -15.30
N ASP A 429 7.73 -14.97 -15.60
CA ASP A 429 7.86 -16.31 -15.01
C ASP A 429 8.37 -16.28 -13.56
N HIS A 430 8.88 -15.14 -13.11
CA HIS A 430 9.50 -14.95 -11.79
C HIS A 430 9.17 -13.56 -11.23
N GLY A 431 9.52 -13.33 -9.97
CA GLY A 431 9.38 -12.03 -9.32
C GLY A 431 8.55 -12.08 -8.05
N GLY A 432 7.72 -13.12 -7.87
CA GLY A 432 6.81 -13.17 -6.72
C GLY A 432 5.89 -11.95 -6.69
N HIS A 433 5.69 -11.34 -5.53
CA HIS A 433 4.94 -10.10 -5.42
C HIS A 433 5.90 -8.89 -5.39
N LEU A 434 6.01 -8.19 -6.53
CA LEU A 434 6.82 -6.96 -6.69
C LEU A 434 8.34 -7.15 -6.61
N GLY A 435 8.86 -8.38 -6.61
CA GLY A 435 10.29 -8.59 -6.47
C GLY A 435 11.10 -8.15 -7.69
N ASN A 436 10.49 -8.11 -8.85
CA ASN A 436 11.11 -7.68 -10.12
C ASN A 436 10.76 -6.24 -10.54
N ILE A 437 10.11 -5.45 -9.67
CA ILE A 437 9.62 -4.09 -10.00
C ILE A 437 10.71 -3.14 -10.52
N GLY A 438 11.96 -3.42 -10.21
CA GLY A 438 13.12 -2.66 -10.67
C GLY A 438 13.87 -3.29 -11.83
N GLU A 439 13.51 -4.47 -12.29
CA GLU A 439 14.21 -5.17 -13.36
C GLU A 439 14.13 -4.42 -14.70
N ARG A 440 15.22 -4.50 -15.48
CA ARG A 440 15.32 -3.79 -16.76
C ARG A 440 14.18 -4.10 -17.70
N GLN A 441 13.78 -5.39 -17.79
CA GLN A 441 12.69 -5.79 -18.69
C GLN A 441 11.36 -5.22 -18.20
N GLN A 442 11.03 -5.39 -16.92
CA GLN A 442 9.76 -4.89 -16.37
C GLN A 442 9.64 -3.37 -16.46
N VAL A 443 10.73 -2.64 -16.17
CA VAL A 443 10.78 -1.18 -16.31
C VAL A 443 10.64 -0.76 -17.77
N SER A 444 11.32 -1.45 -18.71
CA SER A 444 11.19 -1.18 -20.15
C SER A 444 9.76 -1.38 -20.64
N ASP A 445 9.14 -2.50 -20.30
CA ASP A 445 7.77 -2.84 -20.67
C ASP A 445 6.77 -1.81 -20.13
N MET A 446 6.93 -1.42 -18.85
CA MET A 446 6.12 -0.36 -18.24
C MET A 446 6.22 0.96 -19.02
N LEU A 447 7.43 1.38 -19.37
CA LEU A 447 7.64 2.61 -20.12
C LEU A 447 7.08 2.52 -21.55
N ASP A 448 7.13 1.36 -22.18
CA ASP A 448 6.54 1.14 -23.52
C ASP A 448 5.01 1.13 -23.46
N MET A 449 4.40 0.57 -22.42
CA MET A 449 2.96 0.68 -22.16
C MET A 449 2.53 2.14 -22.00
N LEU A 450 3.21 2.91 -21.16
CA LEU A 450 2.92 4.34 -20.93
C LEU A 450 3.15 5.18 -22.20
N ALA A 451 4.11 4.84 -23.02
CA ALA A 451 4.38 5.55 -24.26
C ALA A 451 3.51 5.10 -25.45
N GLY A 452 2.63 4.11 -25.28
CA GLY A 452 1.80 3.53 -26.34
C GLY A 452 2.61 2.77 -27.40
N ARG A 453 3.80 2.30 -27.06
CA ARG A 453 4.65 1.47 -27.94
C ARG A 453 4.49 -0.02 -27.68
N TRP A 454 3.70 -0.39 -26.66
CA TRP A 454 3.44 -1.79 -26.36
C TRP A 454 2.71 -2.48 -27.53
N PRO A 455 3.10 -3.69 -27.97
CA PRO A 455 2.55 -4.33 -29.17
C PRO A 455 1.04 -4.58 -29.12
N GLY A 456 0.45 -4.61 -27.92
CA GLY A 456 -1.00 -4.75 -27.71
C GLY A 456 -1.75 -3.41 -27.68
N ALA A 457 -1.06 -2.27 -27.78
CA ALA A 457 -1.72 -0.98 -27.90
C ALA A 457 -2.45 -0.88 -29.23
N ALA A 458 -3.73 -0.55 -29.22
CA ALA A 458 -4.45 -0.23 -30.44
C ALA A 458 -3.80 1.00 -31.10
N ARG A 459 -3.45 0.87 -32.38
CA ARG A 459 -2.94 1.98 -33.18
C ARG A 459 -4.10 2.82 -33.65
#